data_e7e20ecade5dfdca1cc2af34a6ee477f
#
_entry.id   e7e20ecade5dfdca1cc2af34a6ee477f
#
_cell.length_a   1.000
_cell.length_b   1.000
_cell.length_c   1.000
_cell.angle_alpha   90.00
_cell.angle_beta   90.00
_cell.angle_gamma   90.00
#
_symmetry.space_group_name_H-M   'P 1'
#
loop_
_entity.id
_entity.type
_entity.pdbx_description
1 polymer ?
#
loop_
_entity_poly.entity_id
_entity_poly.type
_entity_poly.pdbx_seq_one_letter_code
_entity_poly.pdbx_strand_id
1 'polypeptide(L)'
;MKNTYKTILERIGLDYKIVSADSGSIGGDASEEFHVLADTGEDTIAISDSSEFAINTELLLKDGEDISSLEGKPSPDGNGTIQIKKGIEVGHIFQLGKVYAEDMKANVLNNEGKASTLHMGCYGIGVSRLVAAAIEQNNDDKGIVWPHGIAPFDINIIAIGYEKDQKISEAADSLHAELISMGYEVILDDRKDGYGTKMKDSELIGLSLIHI
;
A
#
# COMPACT_ATOMS: atom_id res chain seq x y z
N MET A 1 5.88 -6.80 -14.50
CA MET A 1 4.92 -6.05 -13.65
C MET A 1 4.90 -6.56 -12.21
N LYS A 2 4.79 -7.86 -11.94
CA LYS A 2 4.83 -8.40 -10.55
C LYS A 2 5.99 -7.83 -9.72
N ASN A 3 7.23 -7.92 -10.22
CA ASN A 3 8.40 -7.39 -9.51
C ASN A 3 8.34 -5.85 -9.35
N THR A 4 7.74 -5.12 -10.30
CA THR A 4 7.57 -3.67 -10.18
C THR A 4 6.64 -3.33 -9.02
N TYR A 5 5.51 -4.04 -8.87
CA TYR A 5 4.58 -3.83 -7.75
C TYR A 5 5.23 -4.19 -6.41
N LYS A 6 5.97 -5.30 -6.34
CA LYS A 6 6.79 -5.63 -5.16
C LYS A 6 7.70 -4.47 -4.78
N THR A 7 8.49 -3.99 -5.73
CA THR A 7 9.41 -2.87 -5.49
C THR A 7 8.70 -1.60 -5.00
N ILE A 8 7.50 -1.30 -5.53
CA ILE A 8 6.69 -0.15 -5.07
C ILE A 8 6.31 -0.34 -3.60
N LEU A 9 5.73 -1.47 -3.23
CA LEU A 9 5.26 -1.75 -1.86
C LEU A 9 6.44 -1.80 -0.86
N GLU A 10 7.55 -2.41 -1.26
CA GLU A 10 8.79 -2.46 -0.47
C GLU A 10 9.39 -1.07 -0.23
N ARG A 11 9.38 -0.18 -1.25
CA ARG A 11 9.85 1.22 -1.11
C ARG A 11 8.94 2.05 -0.22
N ILE A 12 7.63 1.80 -0.25
CA ILE A 12 6.68 2.43 0.66
C ILE A 12 6.89 1.93 2.08
N GLY A 13 7.33 0.68 2.27
CA GLY A 13 7.55 0.05 3.57
C GLY A 13 6.29 -0.64 4.12
N LEU A 14 5.44 -1.18 3.24
CA LEU A 14 4.21 -1.87 3.62
C LEU A 14 4.45 -3.38 3.77
N ASP A 15 3.81 -3.98 4.77
CA ASP A 15 3.67 -5.43 4.88
C ASP A 15 2.51 -5.89 3.98
N TYR A 16 2.83 -6.76 3.02
CA TYR A 16 1.89 -7.20 2.00
C TYR A 16 2.04 -8.68 1.67
N LYS A 17 0.99 -9.25 1.11
CA LYS A 17 1.02 -10.58 0.52
C LYS A 17 0.57 -10.53 -0.94
N ILE A 18 1.16 -11.41 -1.74
CA ILE A 18 0.73 -11.65 -3.13
C ILE A 18 -0.18 -12.87 -3.09
N VAL A 19 -1.43 -12.65 -3.41
CA VAL A 19 -2.52 -13.58 -3.24
C VAL A 19 -2.94 -14.14 -4.59
N SER A 20 -2.98 -15.45 -4.72
CA SER A 20 -3.61 -16.07 -5.88
C SER A 20 -5.11 -15.84 -5.82
N ALA A 21 -5.67 -15.33 -6.91
CA ALA A 21 -7.06 -14.92 -7.00
C ALA A 21 -7.75 -15.47 -8.24
N ASP A 22 -9.08 -15.45 -8.24
CA ASP A 22 -9.88 -15.73 -9.43
C ASP A 22 -9.80 -14.54 -10.40
N SER A 23 -9.67 -14.83 -11.68
CA SER A 23 -9.68 -13.81 -12.73
C SER A 23 -11.08 -13.21 -12.97
N GLY A 24 -12.13 -13.82 -12.43
CA GLY A 24 -13.51 -13.37 -12.50
C GLY A 24 -13.99 -13.10 -13.92
N SER A 25 -14.78 -12.06 -14.10
CA SER A 25 -15.32 -11.65 -15.42
C SER A 25 -14.28 -11.10 -16.38
N ILE A 26 -13.09 -10.73 -15.89
CA ILE A 26 -11.98 -10.26 -16.74
C ILE A 26 -11.41 -11.45 -17.51
N GLY A 27 -11.38 -12.63 -16.89
CA GLY A 27 -10.88 -13.85 -17.52
C GLY A 27 -9.35 -13.89 -17.62
N GLY A 28 -8.84 -14.85 -18.39
CA GLY A 28 -7.42 -15.10 -18.58
C GLY A 28 -6.93 -16.34 -17.86
N ASP A 29 -5.64 -16.61 -17.96
CA ASP A 29 -5.03 -17.86 -17.50
C ASP A 29 -4.71 -17.86 -15.99
N ALA A 30 -4.42 -16.69 -15.42
CA ALA A 30 -4.10 -16.51 -14.01
C ALA A 30 -4.22 -15.04 -13.58
N SER A 31 -4.49 -14.82 -12.30
CA SER A 31 -4.40 -13.50 -11.69
C SER A 31 -3.77 -13.55 -10.30
N GLU A 32 -3.15 -12.44 -9.91
CA GLU A 32 -2.56 -12.26 -8.58
C GLU A 32 -2.91 -10.87 -8.05
N GLU A 33 -3.37 -10.85 -6.83
CA GLU A 33 -3.69 -9.63 -6.07
C GLU A 33 -2.57 -9.28 -5.09
N PHE A 34 -2.37 -8.00 -4.87
CA PHE A 34 -1.45 -7.49 -3.86
C PHE A 34 -2.28 -6.92 -2.72
N HIS A 35 -2.22 -7.59 -1.57
CA HIS A 35 -2.96 -7.22 -0.37
C HIS A 35 -2.03 -6.65 0.69
N VAL A 36 -2.29 -5.43 1.13
CA VAL A 36 -1.69 -4.87 2.35
C VAL A 36 -2.42 -5.44 3.56
N LEU A 37 -1.68 -5.98 4.51
CA LEU A 37 -2.28 -6.59 5.71
C LEU A 37 -2.77 -5.49 6.65
N ALA A 38 -4.07 -5.48 6.94
CA ALA A 38 -4.70 -4.55 7.87
C ALA A 38 -6.00 -5.15 8.40
N ASP A 39 -6.27 -4.99 9.69
CA ASP A 39 -7.47 -5.55 10.35
C ASP A 39 -8.79 -5.00 9.79
N THR A 40 -8.75 -3.81 9.19
CA THR A 40 -9.87 -3.14 8.52
C THR A 40 -10.08 -3.59 7.08
N GLY A 41 -9.23 -4.51 6.57
CA GLY A 41 -9.32 -5.02 5.20
C GLY A 41 -10.67 -5.67 4.87
N GLU A 42 -11.14 -5.44 3.64
CA GLU A 42 -12.41 -6.03 3.16
C GLU A 42 -12.26 -7.52 2.88
N ASP A 43 -11.11 -7.92 2.30
CA ASP A 43 -10.87 -9.29 1.89
C ASP A 43 -10.34 -10.15 3.02
N THR A 44 -10.69 -11.43 2.96
CA THR A 44 -10.15 -12.43 3.87
C THR A 44 -9.22 -13.36 3.10
N ILE A 45 -7.98 -13.43 3.55
CA ILE A 45 -6.93 -14.22 2.90
C ILE A 45 -6.37 -15.28 3.85
N ALA A 46 -6.03 -16.42 3.29
CA ALA A 46 -5.32 -17.48 3.97
C ALA A 46 -3.83 -17.39 3.63
N ILE A 47 -2.99 -17.22 4.63
CA ILE A 47 -1.53 -17.13 4.47
C ILE A 47 -0.84 -18.26 5.23
N SER A 48 0.35 -18.65 4.81
CA SER A 48 1.21 -19.51 5.63
C SER A 48 1.97 -18.69 6.67
N ASP A 49 2.13 -19.24 7.86
CA ASP A 49 2.99 -18.66 8.91
C ASP A 49 4.49 -18.86 8.65
N SER A 50 4.84 -19.71 7.70
CA SER A 50 6.24 -20.15 7.47
C SER A 50 6.70 -20.04 6.02
N SER A 51 5.84 -19.56 5.11
CA SER A 51 6.17 -19.39 3.68
C SER A 51 5.49 -18.16 3.07
N GLU A 52 5.77 -17.91 1.79
CA GLU A 52 5.12 -16.87 1.00
C GLU A 52 3.72 -17.29 0.47
N PHE A 53 3.22 -18.47 0.83
CA PHE A 53 1.89 -18.91 0.40
C PHE A 53 0.82 -17.95 0.89
N ALA A 54 0.01 -17.46 -0.06
CA ALA A 54 -1.18 -16.66 0.22
C ALA A 54 -2.23 -16.89 -0.87
N ILE A 55 -3.48 -17.00 -0.47
CA ILE A 55 -4.61 -17.26 -1.37
C ILE A 55 -5.87 -16.60 -0.82
N ASN A 56 -6.75 -16.13 -1.69
CA ASN A 56 -8.08 -15.69 -1.29
C ASN A 56 -8.87 -16.90 -0.72
N THR A 57 -9.49 -16.73 0.44
CA THR A 57 -10.21 -17.84 1.11
C THR A 57 -11.31 -18.43 0.27
N GLU A 58 -11.92 -17.66 -0.63
CA GLU A 58 -12.95 -18.13 -1.54
C GLU A 58 -12.48 -19.26 -2.46
N LEU A 59 -11.18 -19.30 -2.79
CA LEU A 59 -10.59 -20.36 -3.61
C LEU A 59 -10.29 -21.65 -2.83
N LEU A 60 -10.24 -21.60 -1.50
CA LEU A 60 -9.99 -22.75 -0.65
C LEU A 60 -11.26 -23.37 -0.06
N LEU A 61 -12.31 -22.56 0.10
CA LEU A 61 -13.55 -23.00 0.69
C LEU A 61 -14.39 -23.78 -0.32
N LYS A 62 -14.97 -24.89 0.15
CA LYS A 62 -16.04 -25.57 -0.55
C LYS A 62 -17.38 -24.97 -0.13
N ASP A 63 -18.40 -25.16 -0.95
CA ASP A 63 -19.76 -24.69 -0.65
C ASP A 63 -20.20 -25.12 0.77
N GLY A 64 -20.50 -24.13 1.61
CA GLY A 64 -20.95 -24.33 2.99
C GLY A 64 -19.86 -24.52 4.03
N GLU A 65 -18.59 -24.44 3.68
CA GLU A 65 -17.50 -24.43 4.68
C GLU A 65 -17.32 -23.04 5.30
N ASP A 66 -17.03 -23.02 6.61
CA ASP A 66 -16.71 -21.79 7.34
C ASP A 66 -15.22 -21.46 7.20
N ILE A 67 -14.90 -20.20 6.99
CA ILE A 67 -13.52 -19.67 6.93
C ILE A 67 -12.70 -20.08 8.16
N SER A 68 -13.33 -20.06 9.37
CA SER A 68 -12.67 -20.47 10.60
C SER A 68 -12.15 -21.91 10.57
N SER A 69 -12.70 -22.74 9.70
CA SER A 69 -12.24 -24.12 9.53
C SER A 69 -10.87 -24.25 8.88
N LEU A 70 -10.36 -23.19 8.26
CA LEU A 70 -9.05 -23.17 7.61
C LEU A 70 -7.92 -22.84 8.60
N GLU A 71 -8.20 -22.10 9.66
CA GLU A 71 -7.22 -21.67 10.66
C GLU A 71 -6.49 -22.85 11.28
N GLY A 72 -5.15 -22.80 11.31
CA GLY A 72 -4.30 -23.84 11.88
C GLY A 72 -4.16 -25.13 11.05
N LYS A 73 -4.84 -25.26 9.90
CA LYS A 73 -4.61 -26.39 8.99
C LYS A 73 -3.21 -26.30 8.35
N PRO A 74 -2.62 -27.43 7.94
CA PRO A 74 -1.38 -27.40 7.17
C PRO A 74 -1.53 -26.56 5.90
N SER A 75 -0.52 -25.74 5.63
CA SER A 75 -0.49 -24.96 4.39
C SER A 75 -0.45 -25.86 3.15
N PRO A 76 -1.21 -25.53 2.08
CA PRO A 76 -1.25 -26.33 0.85
C PRO A 76 0.11 -26.53 0.16
N ASP A 77 1.05 -25.62 0.37
CA ASP A 77 2.42 -25.74 -0.14
C ASP A 77 3.34 -26.66 0.72
N GLY A 78 2.78 -27.21 1.81
CA GLY A 78 3.50 -28.13 2.70
C GLY A 78 4.39 -27.44 3.74
N ASN A 79 4.39 -26.11 3.81
CA ASN A 79 5.23 -25.34 4.73
C ASN A 79 4.37 -24.52 5.70
N GLY A 80 4.42 -24.89 6.98
CA GLY A 80 3.71 -24.18 8.06
C GLY A 80 2.22 -24.45 8.10
N THR A 81 1.50 -23.55 8.77
CA THR A 81 0.06 -23.61 9.00
C THR A 81 -0.63 -22.36 8.47
N ILE A 82 -1.90 -22.53 8.12
CA ILE A 82 -2.74 -21.42 7.64
C ILE A 82 -3.08 -20.48 8.79
N GLN A 83 -2.87 -19.21 8.56
CA GLN A 83 -3.42 -18.10 9.35
C GLN A 83 -4.41 -17.32 8.49
N ILE A 84 -5.53 -16.95 9.08
CA ILE A 84 -6.53 -16.10 8.42
C ILE A 84 -6.22 -14.64 8.75
N LYS A 85 -6.07 -13.82 7.72
CA LYS A 85 -5.78 -12.39 7.83
C LYS A 85 -6.77 -11.57 7.01
N LYS A 86 -6.92 -10.32 7.39
CA LYS A 86 -7.60 -9.32 6.58
C LYS A 86 -6.60 -8.59 5.70
N GLY A 87 -7.01 -8.26 4.48
CA GLY A 87 -6.20 -7.54 3.52
C GLY A 87 -6.97 -6.48 2.76
N ILE A 88 -6.26 -5.44 2.38
CA ILE A 88 -6.74 -4.39 1.48
C ILE A 88 -6.10 -4.64 0.12
N GLU A 89 -6.88 -4.97 -0.90
CA GLU A 89 -6.39 -5.12 -2.27
C GLU A 89 -5.92 -3.76 -2.81
N VAL A 90 -4.63 -3.63 -3.05
CA VAL A 90 -4.02 -2.39 -3.56
C VAL A 90 -3.57 -2.48 -4.99
N GLY A 91 -3.46 -3.67 -5.53
CA GLY A 91 -3.07 -3.90 -6.91
C GLY A 91 -3.44 -5.28 -7.40
N HIS A 92 -3.67 -5.41 -8.70
CA HIS A 92 -4.04 -6.66 -9.34
C HIS A 92 -3.32 -6.80 -10.69
N ILE A 93 -2.83 -7.99 -10.98
CA ILE A 93 -2.20 -8.32 -12.26
C ILE A 93 -2.87 -9.54 -12.86
N PHE A 94 -3.14 -9.48 -14.17
CA PHE A 94 -3.79 -10.54 -14.92
C PHE A 94 -2.92 -11.00 -16.08
N GLN A 95 -2.87 -12.29 -16.30
CA GLN A 95 -2.35 -12.91 -17.51
C GLN A 95 -3.55 -13.26 -18.41
N LEU A 96 -3.90 -12.34 -19.32
CA LEU A 96 -5.08 -12.48 -20.18
C LEU A 96 -4.86 -13.47 -21.34
N GLY A 97 -3.62 -13.90 -21.57
CA GLY A 97 -3.30 -14.76 -22.69
C GLY A 97 -3.71 -14.12 -24.03
N LYS A 98 -4.46 -14.84 -24.82
CA LYS A 98 -4.91 -14.37 -26.14
C LYS A 98 -6.41 -14.07 -26.22
N VAL A 99 -7.16 -14.21 -25.13
CA VAL A 99 -8.63 -14.13 -25.10
C VAL A 99 -9.14 -12.90 -25.86
N TYR A 100 -8.73 -11.71 -25.44
CA TYR A 100 -9.16 -10.48 -26.08
C TYR A 100 -8.50 -10.23 -27.44
N ALA A 101 -7.24 -10.65 -27.60
CA ALA A 101 -6.52 -10.46 -28.85
C ALA A 101 -7.09 -11.29 -30.00
N GLU A 102 -7.61 -12.46 -29.74
CA GLU A 102 -8.29 -13.31 -30.73
C GLU A 102 -9.61 -12.68 -31.20
N ASP A 103 -10.46 -12.26 -30.27
CA ASP A 103 -11.73 -11.60 -30.58
C ASP A 103 -11.52 -10.27 -31.33
N MET A 104 -10.53 -9.51 -30.97
CA MET A 104 -10.16 -8.25 -31.62
C MET A 104 -9.37 -8.45 -32.91
N LYS A 105 -8.96 -9.68 -33.25
CA LYS A 105 -8.06 -9.99 -34.37
C LYS A 105 -6.74 -9.21 -34.32
N ALA A 106 -6.22 -8.99 -33.10
CA ALA A 106 -4.99 -8.25 -32.86
C ALA A 106 -3.77 -9.14 -33.14
N ASN A 107 -3.24 -9.06 -34.37
CA ASN A 107 -2.13 -9.86 -34.83
C ASN A 107 -0.95 -8.98 -35.23
N VAL A 108 0.26 -9.51 -35.06
CA VAL A 108 1.52 -8.92 -35.53
C VAL A 108 2.26 -9.95 -36.39
N LEU A 109 3.16 -9.48 -37.22
CA LEU A 109 4.09 -10.38 -37.91
C LEU A 109 5.26 -10.71 -36.96
N ASN A 110 5.54 -11.99 -36.79
CA ASN A 110 6.72 -12.44 -36.07
C ASN A 110 8.00 -12.25 -36.92
N ASN A 111 9.15 -12.60 -36.36
CA ASN A 111 10.45 -12.49 -37.06
C ASN A 111 10.55 -13.31 -38.34
N GLU A 112 9.65 -14.29 -38.53
CA GLU A 112 9.58 -15.13 -39.74
C GLU A 112 8.54 -14.59 -40.75
N GLY A 113 7.92 -13.43 -40.49
CA GLY A 113 6.87 -12.85 -41.32
C GLY A 113 5.51 -13.55 -41.22
N LYS A 114 5.29 -14.42 -40.21
CA LYS A 114 4.04 -15.09 -39.98
C LYS A 114 3.15 -14.32 -39.00
N ALA A 115 1.85 -14.29 -39.22
CA ALA A 115 0.89 -13.71 -38.31
C ALA A 115 0.91 -14.46 -36.97
N SER A 116 1.01 -13.70 -35.87
CA SER A 116 0.98 -14.19 -34.50
C SER A 116 0.00 -13.34 -33.68
N THR A 117 -0.92 -13.98 -32.98
CA THR A 117 -1.85 -13.31 -32.07
C THR A 117 -1.11 -12.82 -30.83
N LEU A 118 -1.38 -11.60 -30.41
CA LEU A 118 -0.75 -10.98 -29.25
C LEU A 118 -1.17 -11.69 -27.94
N HIS A 119 -0.22 -11.79 -27.01
CA HIS A 119 -0.52 -12.10 -25.62
C HIS A 119 -0.72 -10.79 -24.86
N MET A 120 -1.72 -10.74 -24.01
CA MET A 120 -2.10 -9.56 -23.28
C MET A 120 -1.96 -9.77 -21.77
N GLY A 121 -1.71 -8.69 -21.06
CA GLY A 121 -1.80 -8.62 -19.60
C GLY A 121 -2.60 -7.37 -19.22
N CYS A 122 -3.19 -7.41 -18.03
CA CYS A 122 -3.87 -6.26 -17.43
C CYS A 122 -3.23 -5.97 -16.07
N TYR A 123 -3.00 -4.70 -15.78
CA TYR A 123 -2.25 -4.29 -14.59
C TYR A 123 -2.92 -3.07 -13.98
N GLY A 124 -3.37 -3.19 -12.72
CA GLY A 124 -3.99 -2.11 -11.98
C GLY A 124 -3.35 -1.92 -10.62
N ILE A 125 -3.12 -0.68 -10.21
CA ILE A 125 -2.71 -0.30 -8.87
C ILE A 125 -3.50 0.91 -8.40
N GLY A 126 -4.05 0.83 -7.19
CA GLY A 126 -4.83 1.90 -6.58
C GLY A 126 -3.96 2.90 -5.86
N VAL A 127 -3.46 3.94 -6.56
CA VAL A 127 -2.52 4.91 -5.99
C VAL A 127 -3.08 5.59 -4.74
N SER A 128 -4.31 6.08 -4.76
CA SER A 128 -4.97 6.67 -3.58
C SER A 128 -5.30 5.63 -2.52
N ARG A 129 -5.63 4.39 -2.92
CA ARG A 129 -5.87 3.28 -1.99
C ARG A 129 -4.59 2.89 -1.24
N LEU A 130 -3.41 3.00 -1.85
CA LEU A 130 -2.13 2.77 -1.18
C LEU A 130 -1.93 3.70 0.03
N VAL A 131 -2.31 4.97 -0.09
CA VAL A 131 -2.23 5.92 1.03
C VAL A 131 -3.14 5.48 2.17
N ALA A 132 -4.39 5.14 1.86
CA ALA A 132 -5.35 4.65 2.86
C ALA A 132 -4.86 3.34 3.52
N ALA A 133 -4.39 2.38 2.72
CA ALA A 133 -3.86 1.12 3.22
C ALA A 133 -2.63 1.31 4.12
N ALA A 134 -1.76 2.27 3.79
CA ALA A 134 -0.61 2.61 4.63
C ALA A 134 -1.04 3.16 5.99
N ILE A 135 -2.06 4.01 6.03
CA ILE A 135 -2.62 4.56 7.27
C ILE A 135 -3.26 3.43 8.10
N GLU A 136 -4.08 2.58 7.47
CA GLU A 136 -4.75 1.47 8.15
C GLU A 136 -3.77 0.45 8.74
N GLN A 137 -2.65 0.24 8.09
CA GLN A 137 -1.61 -0.67 8.59
C GLN A 137 -0.73 -0.02 9.66
N ASN A 138 -0.52 1.30 9.58
CA ASN A 138 0.45 2.02 10.40
C ASN A 138 -0.21 3.17 11.15
N ASN A 139 -0.80 2.87 12.29
CA ASN A 139 -1.39 3.85 13.19
C ASN A 139 -1.24 3.39 14.65
N ASP A 140 -1.40 4.32 15.58
CA ASP A 140 -1.48 4.08 17.00
C ASP A 140 -2.69 4.81 17.62
N ASP A 141 -2.79 4.82 18.95
CA ASP A 141 -3.86 5.49 19.69
C ASP A 141 -3.83 7.04 19.58
N LYS A 142 -2.76 7.62 19.01
CA LYS A 142 -2.61 9.06 18.83
C LYS A 142 -2.90 9.51 17.40
N GLY A 143 -2.61 8.67 16.41
CA GLY A 143 -2.83 9.00 15.02
C GLY A 143 -2.05 8.14 14.03
N ILE A 144 -1.70 8.75 12.90
CA ILE A 144 -0.99 8.10 11.81
C ILE A 144 0.50 7.91 12.16
N VAL A 145 1.04 6.75 11.79
CA VAL A 145 2.48 6.47 11.83
C VAL A 145 2.96 6.23 10.39
N TRP A 146 3.34 7.29 9.71
CA TRP A 146 3.71 7.19 8.30
C TRP A 146 4.93 6.29 8.07
N PRO A 147 4.87 5.34 7.13
CA PRO A 147 6.07 4.79 6.53
C PRO A 147 6.89 5.91 5.89
N HIS A 148 8.20 5.95 6.16
CA HIS A 148 9.08 7.04 5.69
C HIS A 148 8.99 7.29 4.16
N GLY A 149 8.77 6.22 3.37
CA GLY A 149 8.72 6.33 1.90
C GLY A 149 7.54 7.12 1.33
N ILE A 150 6.51 7.44 2.14
CA ILE A 150 5.30 8.19 1.74
C ILE A 150 4.85 9.21 2.78
N ALA A 151 5.67 9.48 3.79
CA ALA A 151 5.40 10.56 4.72
C ALA A 151 5.23 11.89 3.95
N PRO A 152 4.16 12.67 4.21
CA PRO A 152 3.92 13.91 3.47
C PRO A 152 4.98 14.98 3.74
N PHE A 153 5.60 14.92 4.91
CA PHE A 153 6.72 15.77 5.32
C PHE A 153 7.66 14.99 6.22
N ASP A 154 8.95 15.27 6.13
CA ASP A 154 9.98 14.71 7.03
C ASP A 154 9.93 15.38 8.40
N ILE A 155 9.65 16.70 8.42
CA ILE A 155 9.77 17.54 9.61
C ILE A 155 8.58 18.52 9.67
N ASN A 156 8.00 18.65 10.87
CA ASN A 156 7.05 19.72 11.17
C ASN A 156 7.66 20.68 12.21
N ILE A 157 7.84 21.95 11.85
CA ILE A 157 8.27 23.00 12.75
C ILE A 157 7.03 23.64 13.36
N ILE A 158 6.89 23.58 14.69
CA ILE A 158 5.81 24.24 15.42
C ILE A 158 6.35 25.50 16.10
N ALA A 159 6.04 26.66 15.54
CA ALA A 159 6.42 27.94 16.09
C ALA A 159 5.32 28.48 17.04
N ILE A 160 5.65 28.59 18.34
CA ILE A 160 4.71 29.07 19.35
C ILE A 160 4.87 30.58 19.55
N GLY A 161 3.87 31.32 19.14
CA GLY A 161 3.90 32.79 19.19
C GLY A 161 4.50 33.45 17.94
N TYR A 162 4.54 32.72 16.84
CA TYR A 162 5.04 33.19 15.54
C TYR A 162 4.58 34.60 15.15
N GLU A 163 3.30 34.92 15.36
CA GLU A 163 2.74 36.25 15.05
C GLU A 163 2.99 37.32 16.13
N LYS A 164 3.46 36.91 17.32
CA LYS A 164 3.55 37.81 18.49
C LYS A 164 4.97 38.24 18.75
N ASP A 165 5.96 37.48 18.35
CA ASP A 165 7.37 37.76 18.59
C ASP A 165 8.17 37.57 17.30
N GLN A 166 8.70 38.67 16.79
CA GLN A 166 9.50 38.72 15.58
C GLN A 166 10.73 37.80 15.65
N LYS A 167 11.33 37.61 16.85
CA LYS A 167 12.48 36.73 16.99
C LYS A 167 12.11 35.28 16.78
N ILE A 168 10.89 34.88 17.20
CA ILE A 168 10.39 33.51 16.97
C ILE A 168 10.14 33.30 15.49
N SER A 169 9.46 34.22 14.79
CA SER A 169 9.21 34.08 13.37
C SER A 169 10.50 34.05 12.56
N GLU A 170 11.46 34.94 12.83
CA GLU A 170 12.76 34.98 12.15
C GLU A 170 13.55 33.66 12.38
N ALA A 171 13.54 33.12 13.59
CA ALA A 171 14.19 31.85 13.90
C ALA A 171 13.53 30.67 13.20
N ALA A 172 12.19 30.61 13.21
CA ALA A 172 11.41 29.56 12.56
C ALA A 172 11.60 29.58 11.03
N ASP A 173 11.53 30.76 10.43
CA ASP A 173 11.73 30.95 8.98
C ASP A 173 13.15 30.58 8.56
N SER A 174 14.15 30.97 9.37
CA SER A 174 15.56 30.63 9.10
C SER A 174 15.77 29.12 9.16
N LEU A 175 15.25 28.45 10.20
CA LEU A 175 15.35 27.00 10.34
C LEU A 175 14.61 26.26 9.22
N HIS A 176 13.42 26.72 8.87
CA HIS A 176 12.64 26.15 7.76
C HIS A 176 13.43 26.22 6.45
N ALA A 177 14.00 27.40 6.14
CA ALA A 177 14.80 27.58 4.92
C ALA A 177 16.08 26.72 4.93
N GLU A 178 16.75 26.60 6.08
CA GLU A 178 17.94 25.76 6.25
C GLU A 178 17.62 24.29 5.98
N LEU A 179 16.59 23.75 6.62
CA LEU A 179 16.19 22.35 6.45
C LEU A 179 15.76 22.02 5.01
N ILE A 180 15.01 22.92 4.36
CA ILE A 180 14.70 22.77 2.92
C ILE A 180 15.97 22.76 2.08
N SER A 181 16.95 23.63 2.40
CA SER A 181 18.22 23.66 1.66
C SER A 181 19.04 22.37 1.81
N MET A 182 18.83 21.64 2.90
CA MET A 182 19.41 20.32 3.16
C MET A 182 18.66 19.17 2.44
N GLY A 183 17.53 19.47 1.79
CA GLY A 183 16.76 18.50 1.02
C GLY A 183 15.62 17.81 1.76
N TYR A 184 15.22 18.30 2.94
CA TYR A 184 14.06 17.79 3.67
C TYR A 184 12.76 18.42 3.17
N GLU A 185 11.68 17.62 3.19
CA GLU A 185 10.32 18.14 3.06
C GLU A 185 9.83 18.65 4.41
N VAL A 186 9.67 19.97 4.54
CA VAL A 186 9.42 20.64 5.82
C VAL A 186 8.12 21.43 5.77
N ILE A 187 7.27 21.27 6.78
CA ILE A 187 6.12 22.14 7.02
C ILE A 187 6.37 23.03 8.23
N LEU A 188 5.97 24.30 8.15
CA LEU A 188 6.00 25.25 9.26
C LEU A 188 4.56 25.53 9.72
N ASP A 189 4.24 25.20 10.96
CA ASP A 189 2.97 25.56 11.59
C ASP A 189 3.05 26.96 12.22
N ASP A 190 2.73 27.98 11.44
CA ASP A 190 2.69 29.40 11.78
C ASP A 190 1.34 29.86 12.34
N ARG A 191 0.36 28.94 12.50
CA ARG A 191 -1.00 29.26 12.96
C ARG A 191 -1.00 29.92 14.34
N LYS A 192 -2.09 30.69 14.61
CA LYS A 192 -2.30 31.37 15.90
C LYS A 192 -2.64 30.46 17.08
N ASP A 193 -2.83 29.18 16.82
CA ASP A 193 -3.25 28.22 17.81
C ASP A 193 -2.24 28.01 18.93
N GLY A 194 -2.75 27.61 20.09
CA GLY A 194 -1.92 27.28 21.25
C GLY A 194 -1.12 25.98 21.05
N TYR A 195 -0.05 25.84 21.84
CA TYR A 195 0.84 24.70 21.82
C TYR A 195 0.10 23.35 21.81
N GLY A 196 -0.84 23.16 22.74
CA GLY A 196 -1.57 21.88 22.87
C GLY A 196 -2.38 21.50 21.62
N THR A 197 -2.94 22.47 20.90
CA THR A 197 -3.68 22.22 19.65
C THR A 197 -2.72 21.81 18.54
N LYS A 198 -1.67 22.60 18.31
CA LYS A 198 -0.66 22.31 17.29
C LYS A 198 -0.01 20.95 17.48
N MET A 199 0.33 20.60 18.73
CA MET A 199 0.92 19.30 19.06
C MET A 199 -0.03 18.14 18.76
N LYS A 200 -1.29 18.25 19.17
CA LYS A 200 -2.30 17.20 18.91
C LYS A 200 -2.57 17.02 17.42
N ASP A 201 -2.67 18.11 16.67
CA ASP A 201 -2.85 18.05 15.22
C ASP A 201 -1.67 17.35 14.56
N SER A 202 -0.44 17.66 14.99
CA SER A 202 0.76 17.07 14.45
C SER A 202 0.88 15.57 14.79
N GLU A 203 0.55 15.18 16.04
CA GLU A 203 0.48 13.76 16.42
C GLU A 203 -0.60 13.02 15.61
N LEU A 204 -1.78 13.62 15.42
CA LEU A 204 -2.88 13.00 14.68
C LEU A 204 -2.51 12.72 13.22
N ILE A 205 -1.85 13.67 12.56
CA ILE A 205 -1.39 13.50 11.16
C ILE A 205 -0.03 12.83 11.02
N GLY A 206 0.59 12.44 12.14
CA GLY A 206 1.78 11.59 12.17
C GLY A 206 3.06 12.25 11.67
N LEU A 207 3.27 13.53 11.97
CA LEU A 207 4.46 14.25 11.53
C LEU A 207 5.56 14.27 12.60
N SER A 208 6.81 14.07 12.18
CA SER A 208 7.99 14.27 13.03
C SER A 208 8.12 15.73 13.46
N LEU A 209 8.40 15.98 14.75
CA LEU A 209 8.27 17.31 15.37
C LEU A 209 9.60 17.97 15.71
N ILE A 210 9.74 19.25 15.34
CA ILE A 210 10.63 20.22 15.98
C ILE A 210 9.76 21.36 16.47
N HIS A 211 9.82 21.70 17.77
CA HIS A 211 9.12 22.87 18.32
C HIS A 211 10.09 23.94 18.79
N ILE A 212 9.72 25.20 18.59
CA ILE A 212 10.46 26.39 18.97
C ILE A 212 9.57 27.29 19.84
#